data_44f511e2071be534335aba31d2e59357
#
_entry.id   44f511e2071be534335aba31d2e59357
#
_cell.length_a   1.000
_cell.length_b   1.000
_cell.length_c   1.000
_cell.angle_alpha   90.00
_cell.angle_beta   90.00
_cell.angle_gamma   90.00
#
_symmetry.space_group_name_H-M   'P 1'
#
loop_
_entity.id
_entity.type
_entity.pdbx_description
1 polymer ?
#
loop_
_entity_poly.entity_id
_entity_poly.type
_entity_poly.pdbx_seq_one_letter_code
_entity_poly.pdbx_strand_id
1 'polypeptide(L)'
;MSAAPGEITPSSVRALFRAVLRGSDKPPSTDACREVAAWLQYLRLARARTSNSRASPEREAARAAATLLAELRRLEKAYAKFPGDIARVPALPFLEEALRAQAAIAADIRAARQALERLGPVLAPKPPAASAWHQDAQGLYRVFLAAMRLANPGRRYEPSNEGAAVRFIRAAFALALGEERQEAAIAQALKRMRRKGTTRAGRLSRDKG
;
A
#
# COMPACT_ATOMS: atom_id res chain seq x y z
N MET A 1 -17.96 -6.67 -8.95
CA MET A 1 -18.09 -8.01 -8.34
C MET A 1 -16.73 -8.69 -8.46
N SER A 2 -16.03 -8.96 -7.33
CA SER A 2 -14.73 -9.66 -7.36
C SER A 2 -15.03 -11.15 -7.44
N ALA A 3 -14.53 -11.82 -8.47
CA ALA A 3 -14.64 -13.27 -8.58
C ALA A 3 -13.93 -13.94 -7.41
N ALA A 4 -14.48 -15.03 -6.88
CA ALA A 4 -13.80 -15.82 -5.85
C ALA A 4 -12.46 -16.30 -6.39
N PRO A 5 -11.38 -16.27 -5.57
CA PRO A 5 -10.07 -16.70 -6.02
C PRO A 5 -10.10 -18.21 -6.36
N GLY A 6 -9.62 -18.55 -7.58
CA GLY A 6 -9.59 -19.92 -8.08
C GLY A 6 -8.67 -20.84 -7.27
N GLU A 7 -8.79 -22.16 -7.49
CA GLU A 7 -7.90 -23.12 -6.86
C GLU A 7 -6.48 -23.02 -7.45
N ILE A 8 -5.47 -22.93 -6.58
CA ILE A 8 -4.05 -22.86 -6.97
C ILE A 8 -3.44 -24.25 -6.92
N THR A 9 -3.40 -24.88 -8.08
CA THR A 9 -2.77 -26.21 -8.28
C THR A 9 -1.66 -26.10 -9.33
N PRO A 10 -0.73 -27.05 -9.40
CA PRO A 10 0.24 -27.10 -10.50
C PRO A 10 -0.42 -27.13 -11.89
N SER A 11 -1.58 -27.76 -12.00
CA SER A 11 -2.35 -27.81 -13.25
C SER A 11 -2.94 -26.48 -13.64
N SER A 12 -3.53 -25.71 -12.70
CA SER A 12 -4.03 -24.37 -12.95
C SER A 12 -2.90 -23.40 -13.32
N VAL A 13 -1.73 -23.52 -12.68
CA VAL A 13 -0.54 -22.75 -13.04
C VAL A 13 -0.03 -23.11 -14.44
N ARG A 14 -0.01 -24.38 -14.80
CA ARG A 14 0.39 -24.82 -16.15
C ARG A 14 -0.58 -24.32 -17.22
N ALA A 15 -1.88 -24.33 -16.94
CA ALA A 15 -2.90 -23.72 -17.81
C ALA A 15 -2.68 -22.22 -17.98
N LEU A 16 -2.33 -21.52 -16.89
CA LEU A 16 -2.00 -20.10 -16.93
C LEU A 16 -0.77 -19.83 -17.82
N PHE A 17 0.32 -20.61 -17.70
CA PHE A 17 1.46 -20.47 -18.61
C PHE A 17 1.07 -20.67 -20.07
N ARG A 18 0.28 -21.70 -20.37
CA ARG A 18 -0.19 -21.94 -21.75
C ARG A 18 -1.02 -20.79 -22.30
N ALA A 19 -1.86 -20.17 -21.48
CA ALA A 19 -2.70 -19.05 -21.89
C ALA A 19 -1.89 -17.77 -22.18
N VAL A 20 -0.76 -17.56 -21.51
CA VAL A 20 0.04 -16.33 -21.65
C VAL A 20 1.21 -16.45 -22.64
N LEU A 21 1.69 -17.65 -22.89
CA LEU A 21 2.76 -17.90 -23.84
C LEU A 21 2.24 -17.82 -25.27
N ARG A 22 3.06 -17.31 -26.19
CA ARG A 22 2.76 -17.21 -27.61
C ARG A 22 3.91 -17.81 -28.42
N GLY A 23 3.60 -18.30 -29.61
CA GLY A 23 4.59 -18.83 -30.54
C GLY A 23 5.20 -20.15 -30.08
N SER A 24 6.51 -20.29 -30.22
CA SER A 24 7.26 -21.53 -29.96
C SER A 24 7.72 -21.70 -28.51
N ASP A 25 7.27 -20.85 -27.58
CA ASP A 25 7.66 -20.95 -26.16
C ASP A 25 7.08 -22.20 -25.52
N LYS A 26 7.94 -23.01 -24.91
CA LYS A 26 7.52 -24.20 -24.18
C LYS A 26 7.03 -23.82 -22.77
N PRO A 27 5.91 -24.40 -22.31
CA PRO A 27 5.48 -24.21 -20.93
C PRO A 27 6.49 -24.86 -19.96
N PRO A 28 6.63 -24.34 -18.73
CA PRO A 28 7.51 -24.91 -17.72
C PRO A 28 7.17 -26.36 -17.38
N SER A 29 8.14 -27.07 -16.81
CA SER A 29 7.95 -28.43 -16.29
C SER A 29 6.90 -28.50 -15.18
N THR A 30 6.39 -29.65 -14.87
CA THR A 30 5.42 -29.87 -13.78
C THR A 30 6.01 -29.44 -12.43
N ASP A 31 7.31 -29.70 -12.21
CA ASP A 31 7.98 -29.28 -10.95
C ASP A 31 8.10 -27.77 -10.84
N ALA A 32 8.50 -27.07 -11.92
CA ALA A 32 8.50 -25.62 -11.94
C ALA A 32 7.09 -25.03 -11.72
N CYS A 33 6.04 -25.65 -12.28
CA CYS A 33 4.66 -25.26 -12.02
C CYS A 33 4.25 -25.50 -10.55
N ARG A 34 4.77 -26.53 -9.89
CA ARG A 34 4.55 -26.81 -8.46
C ARG A 34 5.18 -25.73 -7.58
N GLU A 35 6.40 -25.31 -7.87
CA GLU A 35 7.06 -24.20 -7.17
C GLU A 35 6.30 -22.89 -7.32
N VAL A 36 5.85 -22.57 -8.52
CA VAL A 36 5.03 -21.39 -8.79
C VAL A 36 3.70 -21.46 -8.03
N ALA A 37 3.05 -22.63 -7.99
CA ALA A 37 1.81 -22.82 -7.25
C ALA A 37 2.00 -22.60 -5.75
N ALA A 38 3.07 -23.16 -5.17
CA ALA A 38 3.42 -22.94 -3.76
C ALA A 38 3.66 -21.47 -3.46
N TRP A 39 4.35 -20.74 -4.34
CA TRP A 39 4.58 -19.31 -4.19
C TRP A 39 3.27 -18.49 -4.26
N LEU A 40 2.35 -18.83 -5.16
CA LEU A 40 1.04 -18.18 -5.27
C LEU A 40 0.16 -18.46 -4.02
N GLN A 41 0.20 -19.68 -3.49
CA GLN A 41 -0.47 -20.02 -2.23
C GLN A 41 0.09 -19.21 -1.06
N TYR A 42 1.43 -19.10 -0.96
CA TYR A 42 2.08 -18.26 0.04
C TYR A 42 1.63 -16.80 -0.08
N LEU A 43 1.60 -16.24 -1.28
CA LEU A 43 1.14 -14.88 -1.54
C LEU A 43 -0.31 -14.66 -1.07
N ARG A 44 -1.20 -15.63 -1.37
CA ARG A 44 -2.60 -15.61 -0.91
C ARG A 44 -2.69 -15.58 0.62
N LEU A 45 -1.96 -16.46 1.30
CA LEU A 45 -1.94 -16.53 2.76
C LEU A 45 -1.35 -15.28 3.40
N ALA A 46 -0.26 -14.74 2.85
CA ALA A 46 0.36 -13.52 3.32
C ALA A 46 -0.60 -12.32 3.22
N ARG A 47 -1.35 -12.22 2.13
CA ARG A 47 -2.37 -11.17 1.93
C ARG A 47 -3.58 -11.35 2.85
N ALA A 48 -4.05 -12.59 3.04
CA ALA A 48 -5.14 -12.87 3.97
C ALA A 48 -4.76 -12.47 5.41
N ARG A 49 -3.52 -12.76 5.83
CA ARG A 49 -3.02 -12.34 7.16
C ARG A 49 -2.96 -10.81 7.30
N THR A 50 -2.53 -10.09 6.26
CA THR A 50 -2.48 -8.62 6.30
C THR A 50 -3.86 -7.97 6.21
N SER A 51 -4.83 -8.60 5.55
CA SER A 51 -6.22 -8.13 5.50
C SER A 51 -6.99 -8.43 6.79
N ASN A 52 -6.73 -9.56 7.44
CA ASN A 52 -7.29 -9.92 8.74
C ASN A 52 -6.63 -9.17 9.92
N SER A 53 -5.47 -8.59 9.73
CA SER A 53 -4.88 -7.57 10.62
C SER A 53 -5.68 -6.27 10.50
N ARG A 54 -6.96 -6.38 10.76
CA ARG A 54 -7.98 -5.32 10.77
C ARG A 54 -7.78 -4.40 11.93
N ALA A 55 -7.02 -3.69 12.22
CA ALA A 55 -6.67 -2.79 13.29
C ALA A 55 -5.27 -3.13 13.81
N SER A 56 -4.25 -2.70 13.09
CA SER A 56 -3.05 -2.41 13.85
C SER A 56 -3.46 -1.32 14.87
N PRO A 57 -3.10 -1.45 16.15
CA PRO A 57 -3.39 -0.44 17.17
C PRO A 57 -2.96 0.96 16.71
N GLU A 58 -1.95 1.05 15.83
CA GLU A 58 -1.50 2.27 15.18
C GLU A 58 -2.55 2.90 14.24
N ARG A 59 -3.32 2.09 13.48
CA ARG A 59 -4.39 2.60 12.60
C ARG A 59 -5.60 3.05 13.41
N GLU A 60 -5.92 2.37 14.49
CA GLU A 60 -6.98 2.78 15.43
C GLU A 60 -6.59 4.07 16.13
N ALA A 61 -5.37 4.17 16.64
CA ALA A 61 -4.84 5.38 17.24
C ALA A 61 -4.84 6.56 16.25
N ALA A 62 -4.44 6.33 14.99
CA ALA A 62 -4.47 7.37 13.96
C ALA A 62 -5.90 7.83 13.62
N ARG A 63 -6.88 6.92 13.58
CA ARG A 63 -8.30 7.27 13.38
C ARG A 63 -8.85 8.05 14.57
N ALA A 64 -8.59 7.58 15.79
CA ALA A 64 -9.00 8.25 17.01
C ALA A 64 -8.41 9.67 17.09
N ALA A 65 -7.12 9.82 16.79
CA ALA A 65 -6.46 11.13 16.74
C ALA A 65 -7.07 12.07 15.69
N ALA A 66 -7.42 11.57 14.50
CA ALA A 66 -8.07 12.35 13.45
C ALA A 66 -9.48 12.82 13.88
N THR A 67 -10.25 11.95 14.52
CA THR A 67 -11.57 12.29 15.07
C THR A 67 -11.46 13.35 16.16
N LEU A 68 -10.54 13.16 17.11
CA LEU A 68 -10.29 14.11 18.18
C LEU A 68 -9.86 15.49 17.66
N LEU A 69 -9.01 15.52 16.63
CA LEU A 69 -8.58 16.74 15.98
C LEU A 69 -9.76 17.49 15.32
N ALA A 70 -10.67 16.76 14.68
CA ALA A 70 -11.88 17.33 14.09
C ALA A 70 -12.78 17.96 15.15
N GLU A 71 -12.98 17.29 16.28
CA GLU A 71 -13.78 17.81 17.40
C GLU A 71 -13.12 19.01 18.07
N LEU A 72 -11.81 19.00 18.29
CA LEU A 72 -11.09 20.16 18.83
C LEU A 72 -11.21 21.38 17.92
N ARG A 73 -11.14 21.22 16.60
CA ARG A 73 -11.37 22.32 15.64
C ARG A 73 -12.79 22.86 15.68
N ARG A 74 -13.77 21.95 15.89
CA ARG A 74 -15.18 22.34 16.04
C ARG A 74 -15.40 23.15 17.33
N LEU A 75 -14.84 22.68 18.44
CA LEU A 75 -14.88 23.38 19.72
C LEU A 75 -14.20 24.75 19.64
N GLU A 76 -13.00 24.84 19.04
CA GLU A 76 -12.29 26.09 18.86
C GLU A 76 -13.16 27.10 18.09
N LYS A 77 -13.82 26.69 17.01
CA LYS A 77 -14.75 27.54 16.25
C LYS A 77 -15.97 27.98 17.06
N ALA A 78 -16.51 27.08 17.89
CA ALA A 78 -17.64 27.39 18.75
C ALA A 78 -17.26 28.45 19.82
N TYR A 79 -16.11 28.25 20.46
CA TYR A 79 -15.60 29.19 21.46
C TYR A 79 -15.13 30.51 20.85
N ALA A 80 -14.63 30.54 19.62
CA ALA A 80 -14.26 31.78 18.92
C ALA A 80 -15.45 32.66 18.56
N LYS A 81 -16.64 32.08 18.46
CA LYS A 81 -17.88 32.87 18.16
C LYS A 81 -18.51 33.54 19.36
N PHE A 82 -18.08 33.21 20.58
CA PHE A 82 -18.75 33.64 21.81
C PHE A 82 -18.45 35.08 22.32
N PRO A 83 -17.42 35.84 21.88
CA PRO A 83 -17.03 37.03 22.63
C PRO A 83 -17.54 38.35 22.12
N GLY A 84 -18.31 38.41 21.05
CA GLY A 84 -18.61 39.71 20.42
C GLY A 84 -19.55 40.61 21.20
N ASP A 85 -20.54 40.05 21.88
CA ASP A 85 -21.65 40.84 22.47
C ASP A 85 -21.54 41.05 23.97
N ILE A 86 -20.72 40.28 24.68
CA ILE A 86 -20.58 40.35 26.14
C ILE A 86 -19.76 41.58 26.57
N ALA A 87 -18.91 42.14 25.73
CA ALA A 87 -18.11 43.32 26.01
C ALA A 87 -18.94 44.60 26.23
N ARG A 88 -20.24 44.58 25.94
CA ARG A 88 -21.17 45.68 26.11
C ARG A 88 -22.04 45.61 27.39
N VAL A 89 -21.88 44.53 28.17
CA VAL A 89 -22.64 44.34 29.43
C VAL A 89 -21.82 45.00 30.56
N PRO A 90 -22.44 45.82 31.48
CA PRO A 90 -21.73 46.41 32.60
C PRO A 90 -21.03 45.31 33.42
N ALA A 91 -19.78 45.54 33.76
CA ALA A 91 -18.86 44.60 34.38
C ALA A 91 -19.43 44.12 35.75
N LEU A 92 -20.00 42.91 35.72
CA LEU A 92 -20.33 42.19 36.93
C LEU A 92 -19.13 41.28 37.28
N PRO A 93 -18.66 41.24 38.53
CA PRO A 93 -17.45 40.51 38.94
C PRO A 93 -17.44 39.03 38.46
N PHE A 94 -18.60 38.37 38.52
CA PHE A 94 -18.72 36.97 38.06
C PHE A 94 -18.59 36.83 36.53
N LEU A 95 -18.88 37.90 35.75
CA LEU A 95 -18.77 37.88 34.30
C LEU A 95 -17.29 37.95 33.87
N GLU A 96 -16.48 38.70 34.58
CA GLU A 96 -15.03 38.75 34.33
C GLU A 96 -14.38 37.39 34.62
N GLU A 97 -14.79 36.71 35.70
CA GLU A 97 -14.29 35.40 36.05
C GLU A 97 -14.71 34.35 34.99
N ALA A 98 -15.97 34.41 34.54
CA ALA A 98 -16.46 33.54 33.47
C ALA A 98 -15.70 33.78 32.14
N LEU A 99 -15.41 35.02 31.80
CA LEU A 99 -14.63 35.35 30.60
C LEU A 99 -13.16 34.88 30.70
N ARG A 100 -12.54 35.01 31.88
CA ARG A 100 -11.18 34.48 32.12
C ARG A 100 -11.17 32.94 32.00
N ALA A 101 -12.14 32.25 32.61
CA ALA A 101 -12.28 30.84 32.52
C ALA A 101 -12.49 30.38 31.06
N GLN A 102 -13.32 31.10 30.30
CA GLN A 102 -13.55 30.83 28.88
C GLN A 102 -12.27 31.00 28.03
N ALA A 103 -11.50 32.06 28.29
CA ALA A 103 -10.24 32.34 27.61
C ALA A 103 -9.21 31.23 27.91
N ALA A 104 -9.16 30.75 29.16
CA ALA A 104 -8.30 29.64 29.56
C ALA A 104 -8.69 28.34 28.82
N ILE A 105 -9.99 27.99 28.80
CA ILE A 105 -10.48 26.82 28.06
C ILE A 105 -10.15 26.93 26.58
N ALA A 106 -10.29 28.08 25.95
CA ALA A 106 -9.97 28.32 24.56
C ALA A 106 -8.45 28.17 24.30
N ALA A 107 -7.61 28.54 25.25
CA ALA A 107 -6.16 28.35 25.19
C ALA A 107 -5.80 26.86 25.30
N ASP A 108 -6.43 26.13 26.20
CA ASP A 108 -6.21 24.70 26.39
C ASP A 108 -6.64 23.89 25.15
N ILE A 109 -7.79 24.23 24.56
CA ILE A 109 -8.24 23.61 23.30
C ILE A 109 -7.22 23.83 22.19
N ARG A 110 -6.66 25.04 22.07
CA ARG A 110 -5.61 25.36 21.07
C ARG A 110 -4.33 24.58 21.32
N ALA A 111 -3.90 24.52 22.58
CA ALA A 111 -2.71 23.76 22.97
C ALA A 111 -2.86 22.25 22.68
N ALA A 112 -4.01 21.67 23.03
CA ALA A 112 -4.32 20.28 22.75
C ALA A 112 -4.35 19.99 21.24
N ARG A 113 -4.97 20.88 20.44
CA ARG A 113 -4.98 20.77 18.99
C ARG A 113 -3.57 20.81 18.40
N GLN A 114 -2.74 21.76 18.82
CA GLN A 114 -1.37 21.87 18.35
C GLN A 114 -0.52 20.64 18.73
N ALA A 115 -0.71 20.10 19.94
CA ALA A 115 -0.03 18.90 20.37
C ALA A 115 -0.42 17.70 19.50
N LEU A 116 -1.71 17.53 19.18
CA LEU A 116 -2.20 16.48 18.29
C LEU A 116 -1.71 16.65 16.86
N GLU A 117 -1.64 17.85 16.33
CA GLU A 117 -1.10 18.15 15.01
C GLU A 117 0.39 17.82 14.91
N ARG A 118 1.17 18.04 15.98
CA ARG A 118 2.59 17.62 16.04
C ARG A 118 2.76 16.11 16.08
N LEU A 119 1.81 15.39 16.69
CA LEU A 119 1.80 13.93 16.71
C LEU A 119 1.29 13.32 15.39
N GLY A 120 0.54 14.08 14.60
CA GLY A 120 -0.03 13.64 13.33
C GLY A 120 0.96 12.94 12.38
N PRO A 121 2.17 13.47 12.14
CA PRO A 121 3.18 12.81 11.30
C PRO A 121 3.68 11.48 11.89
N VAL A 122 3.67 11.32 13.22
CA VAL A 122 4.09 10.11 13.93
C VAL A 122 2.98 9.05 13.91
N LEU A 123 1.73 9.51 14.06
CA LEU A 123 0.53 8.66 14.06
C LEU A 123 0.01 8.39 12.65
N ALA A 124 0.40 9.21 11.65
CA ALA A 124 0.03 8.96 10.28
C ALA A 124 0.52 7.56 9.89
N PRO A 125 -0.37 6.64 9.48
CA PRO A 125 0.08 5.36 8.97
C PRO A 125 1.07 5.68 7.85
N LYS A 126 2.30 5.19 7.98
CA LYS A 126 3.29 5.29 6.90
C LYS A 126 2.56 4.94 5.60
N PRO A 127 2.58 5.81 4.58
CA PRO A 127 1.95 5.48 3.31
C PRO A 127 2.42 4.08 2.96
N PRO A 128 1.52 3.14 2.61
CA PRO A 128 1.89 1.76 2.37
C PRO A 128 3.10 1.78 1.46
N ALA A 129 4.24 1.25 1.96
CA ALA A 129 5.53 1.27 1.28
C ALA A 129 5.26 0.89 -0.17
N ALA A 130 5.61 1.76 -1.11
CA ALA A 130 5.24 1.78 -2.53
C ALA A 130 4.43 0.55 -2.92
N SER A 131 3.15 0.63 -2.77
CA SER A 131 2.10 -0.40 -2.77
C SER A 131 2.64 -1.84 -2.69
N ALA A 132 2.31 -2.56 -1.63
CA ALA A 132 2.77 -3.94 -1.40
C ALA A 132 2.64 -4.83 -2.65
N TRP A 133 1.70 -4.49 -3.56
CA TRP A 133 1.55 -5.18 -4.84
C TRP A 133 2.73 -5.02 -5.81
N HIS A 134 3.53 -3.95 -5.72
CA HIS A 134 4.75 -3.82 -6.53
C HIS A 134 5.81 -4.85 -6.14
N GLN A 135 5.93 -5.14 -4.85
CA GLN A 135 6.84 -6.17 -4.35
C GLN A 135 6.35 -7.55 -4.77
N ASP A 136 5.04 -7.79 -4.71
CA ASP A 136 4.41 -9.02 -5.17
C ASP A 136 4.60 -9.21 -6.68
N ALA A 137 4.41 -8.16 -7.49
CA ALA A 137 4.65 -8.19 -8.92
C ALA A 137 6.12 -8.50 -9.24
N GLN A 138 7.07 -7.96 -8.46
CA GLN A 138 8.48 -8.27 -8.60
C GLN A 138 8.79 -9.73 -8.25
N GLY A 139 8.20 -10.25 -7.17
CA GLY A 139 8.32 -11.66 -6.78
C GLY A 139 7.81 -12.57 -7.90
N LEU A 140 6.60 -12.30 -8.41
CA LEU A 140 6.01 -13.03 -9.53
C LEU A 140 6.86 -12.97 -10.80
N TYR A 141 7.45 -11.82 -11.09
CA TYR A 141 8.35 -11.68 -12.24
C TYR A 141 9.60 -12.57 -12.11
N ARG A 142 10.21 -12.61 -10.92
CA ARG A 142 11.38 -13.49 -10.66
C ARG A 142 11.03 -14.96 -10.79
N VAL A 143 9.90 -15.35 -10.22
CA VAL A 143 9.40 -16.74 -10.28
C VAL A 143 9.08 -17.13 -11.73
N PHE A 144 8.42 -16.26 -12.50
CA PHE A 144 8.19 -16.44 -13.92
C PHE A 144 9.50 -16.62 -14.69
N LEU A 145 10.49 -15.74 -14.47
CA LEU A 145 11.78 -15.83 -15.15
C LEU A 145 12.53 -17.12 -14.80
N ALA A 146 12.50 -17.57 -13.55
CA ALA A 146 13.14 -18.81 -13.14
C ALA A 146 12.52 -20.00 -13.86
N ALA A 147 11.18 -20.10 -13.86
CA ALA A 147 10.45 -21.18 -14.53
C ALA A 147 10.69 -21.18 -16.05
N MET A 148 10.71 -20.00 -16.69
CA MET A 148 10.88 -19.88 -18.15
C MET A 148 12.32 -20.08 -18.60
N ARG A 149 13.32 -19.75 -17.79
CA ARG A 149 14.74 -20.00 -18.13
C ARG A 149 15.04 -21.48 -18.27
N LEU A 150 14.41 -22.31 -17.42
CA LEU A 150 14.55 -23.78 -17.49
C LEU A 150 13.86 -24.36 -18.73
N ALA A 151 12.70 -23.81 -19.08
CA ALA A 151 11.91 -24.30 -20.21
C ALA A 151 12.40 -23.82 -21.57
N ASN A 152 12.97 -22.60 -21.63
CA ASN A 152 13.39 -21.92 -22.85
C ASN A 152 14.76 -21.24 -22.65
N PRO A 153 15.86 -22.01 -22.62
CA PRO A 153 17.19 -21.47 -22.41
C PRO A 153 17.55 -20.48 -23.53
N GLY A 154 18.14 -19.34 -23.15
CA GLY A 154 18.53 -18.28 -24.09
C GLY A 154 17.44 -17.26 -24.44
N ARG A 155 16.16 -17.51 -24.13
CA ARG A 155 15.09 -16.54 -24.33
C ARG A 155 15.12 -15.45 -23.26
N ARG A 156 14.88 -14.21 -23.69
CA ARG A 156 14.72 -13.04 -22.79
C ARG A 156 13.25 -12.63 -22.72
N TYR A 157 12.74 -12.49 -21.50
CA TYR A 157 11.37 -12.03 -21.24
C TYR A 157 11.43 -10.63 -20.60
N GLU A 158 11.24 -9.61 -21.44
CA GLU A 158 11.26 -8.22 -20.96
C GLU A 158 9.88 -7.77 -20.45
N PRO A 159 9.84 -6.83 -19.49
CA PRO A 159 8.58 -6.28 -18.97
C PRO A 159 8.00 -5.25 -19.95
N SER A 160 7.44 -5.71 -21.07
CA SER A 160 6.66 -4.93 -22.03
C SER A 160 5.17 -5.05 -21.72
N ASN A 161 4.37 -4.07 -22.14
CA ASN A 161 2.93 -4.04 -21.85
C ASN A 161 2.21 -5.31 -22.34
N GLU A 162 2.63 -5.88 -23.48
CA GLU A 162 2.06 -7.09 -24.04
C GLU A 162 2.94 -8.32 -23.85
N GLY A 163 3.98 -8.21 -23.03
CA GLY A 163 4.92 -9.30 -22.80
C GLY A 163 4.32 -10.46 -22.00
N ALA A 164 4.81 -11.69 -22.28
CA ALA A 164 4.36 -12.89 -21.58
C ALA A 164 4.46 -12.76 -20.04
N ALA A 165 5.52 -12.11 -19.55
CA ALA A 165 5.73 -11.89 -18.13
C ALA A 165 4.63 -11.01 -17.50
N VAL A 166 4.23 -9.93 -18.19
CA VAL A 166 3.18 -9.00 -17.70
C VAL A 166 1.82 -9.69 -17.71
N ARG A 167 1.49 -10.41 -18.79
CA ARG A 167 0.25 -11.22 -18.86
C ARG A 167 0.22 -12.29 -17.77
N PHE A 168 1.36 -12.97 -17.52
CA PHE A 168 1.46 -13.94 -16.44
C PHE A 168 1.18 -13.32 -15.08
N ILE A 169 1.80 -12.17 -14.76
CA ILE A 169 1.62 -11.49 -13.47
C ILE A 169 0.16 -11.05 -13.30
N ARG A 170 -0.47 -10.51 -14.36
CA ARG A 170 -1.88 -10.14 -14.33
C ARG A 170 -2.76 -11.35 -14.00
N ALA A 171 -2.59 -12.44 -14.71
CA ALA A 171 -3.36 -13.66 -14.50
C ALA A 171 -3.08 -14.30 -13.13
N ALA A 172 -1.83 -14.23 -12.65
CA ALA A 172 -1.44 -14.70 -11.33
C ALA A 172 -2.10 -13.88 -10.20
N PHE A 173 -2.21 -12.56 -10.34
CA PHE A 173 -2.96 -11.72 -9.40
C PHE A 173 -4.45 -12.08 -9.39
N ALA A 174 -5.07 -12.27 -10.55
CA ALA A 174 -6.46 -12.69 -10.64
C ALA A 174 -6.67 -14.06 -9.96
N LEU A 175 -5.81 -15.04 -10.24
CA LEU A 175 -5.89 -16.39 -9.68
C LEU A 175 -5.65 -16.42 -8.16
N ALA A 176 -4.61 -15.72 -7.67
CA ALA A 176 -4.21 -15.79 -6.27
C ALA A 176 -5.01 -14.86 -5.36
N LEU A 177 -5.36 -13.67 -5.81
CA LEU A 177 -5.92 -12.60 -4.99
C LEU A 177 -7.33 -12.16 -5.43
N GLY A 178 -7.83 -12.61 -6.58
CA GLY A 178 -9.05 -12.10 -7.19
C GLY A 178 -8.91 -10.63 -7.64
N GLU A 179 -7.69 -10.14 -7.83
CA GLU A 179 -7.40 -8.74 -8.18
C GLU A 179 -7.11 -8.63 -9.67
N GLU A 180 -7.84 -7.76 -10.36
CA GLU A 180 -7.50 -7.37 -11.73
C GLU A 180 -6.58 -6.15 -11.72
N ARG A 181 -5.43 -6.26 -12.43
CA ARG A 181 -4.47 -5.18 -12.60
C ARG A 181 -4.25 -4.88 -14.07
N GLN A 182 -4.17 -3.60 -14.40
CA GLN A 182 -3.85 -3.19 -15.78
C GLN A 182 -2.43 -3.57 -16.15
N GLU A 183 -2.23 -4.14 -17.34
CA GLU A 183 -0.91 -4.56 -17.85
C GLU A 183 0.08 -3.40 -17.89
N ALA A 184 -0.37 -2.21 -18.30
CA ALA A 184 0.46 -1.00 -18.30
C ALA A 184 1.01 -0.65 -16.90
N ALA A 185 0.19 -0.78 -15.85
CA ALA A 185 0.60 -0.51 -14.48
C ALA A 185 1.64 -1.53 -14.00
N ILE A 186 1.45 -2.82 -14.33
CA ILE A 186 2.40 -3.90 -14.03
C ILE A 186 3.74 -3.65 -14.74
N ALA A 187 3.70 -3.40 -16.04
CA ALA A 187 4.90 -3.14 -16.84
C ALA A 187 5.68 -1.91 -16.33
N GLN A 188 4.97 -0.84 -15.95
CA GLN A 188 5.59 0.36 -15.38
C GLN A 188 6.24 0.08 -14.02
N ALA A 189 5.58 -0.71 -13.16
CA ALA A 189 6.14 -1.10 -11.87
C ALA A 189 7.44 -1.91 -12.05
N LEU A 190 7.47 -2.87 -12.96
CA LEU A 190 8.65 -3.67 -13.26
C LEU A 190 9.79 -2.84 -13.87
N LYS A 191 9.51 -1.91 -14.77
CA LYS A 191 10.51 -1.01 -15.39
C LYS A 191 11.16 -0.08 -14.35
N ARG A 192 10.37 0.49 -13.43
CA ARG A 192 10.89 1.36 -12.35
C ARG A 192 11.88 0.61 -11.44
N MET A 193 11.62 -0.66 -11.16
CA MET A 193 12.49 -1.48 -10.31
C MET A 193 13.82 -1.82 -11.00
N ARG A 194 13.82 -2.08 -12.29
CA ARG A 194 15.04 -2.33 -13.07
C ARG A 194 16.00 -1.13 -13.04
N ARG A 195 15.46 0.09 -13.12
CA ARG A 195 16.25 1.34 -13.02
C ARG A 195 16.89 1.53 -11.63
N LYS A 196 16.19 1.17 -10.56
CA LYS A 196 16.75 1.27 -9.18
C LYS A 196 17.86 0.25 -8.93
N GLY A 197 17.82 -0.93 -9.55
CA GLY A 197 18.86 -1.95 -9.43
C GLY A 197 20.16 -1.55 -10.12
N THR A 198 20.10 -0.92 -11.28
CA THR A 198 21.26 -0.47 -12.04
C THR A 198 22.01 0.71 -11.40
N THR A 199 21.28 1.64 -10.76
CA THR A 199 21.89 2.77 -10.04
C THR A 199 22.62 2.34 -8.77
N ARG A 200 22.20 1.26 -8.11
CA ARG A 200 22.88 0.75 -6.91
C ARG A 200 24.15 -0.03 -7.24
N ALA A 201 24.16 -0.77 -8.34
CA ALA A 201 25.37 -1.47 -8.84
C ALA A 201 26.43 -0.50 -9.35
N GLY A 202 26.04 0.60 -10.00
CA GLY A 202 26.95 1.61 -10.50
C GLY A 202 27.61 2.49 -9.43
N ARG A 203 27.01 2.59 -8.20
CA ARG A 203 27.65 3.29 -7.07
C ARG A 203 28.71 2.45 -6.37
N LEU A 204 28.52 1.14 -6.29
CA LEU A 204 29.49 0.25 -5.63
C LEU A 204 30.77 0.03 -6.43
N SER A 205 30.77 0.32 -7.74
CA SER A 205 31.98 0.22 -8.58
C SER A 205 32.82 1.51 -8.61
N ARG A 206 32.30 2.66 -8.15
CA ARG A 206 33.03 3.93 -8.09
C ARG A 206 33.82 4.17 -6.82
N ASP A 207 33.53 3.42 -5.73
CA ASP A 207 34.27 3.56 -4.45
C ASP A 207 35.47 2.62 -4.35
N LYS A 208 35.90 1.98 -5.43
CA LYS A 208 37.06 1.07 -5.48
C LYS A 208 38.13 1.49 -6.52
N GLY A 209 38.16 2.77 -6.86
CA GLY A 209 39.22 3.34 -7.70
C GLY A 209 40.02 4.40 -6.96
#